data_e45d320a422bb7487513db6414f2cc5a
#
_entry.id   e45d320a422bb7487513db6414f2cc5a
#
_cell.length_a   1.000
_cell.length_b   1.000
_cell.length_c   1.000
_cell.angle_alpha   90.00
_cell.angle_beta   90.00
_cell.angle_gamma   90.00
#
_symmetry.space_group_name_H-M   'P 1'
#
loop_
_entity.id
_entity.type
_entity.pdbx_description
1 polymer ?
#
loop_
_entity_poly.entity_id
_entity_poly.type
_entity_poly.pdbx_seq_one_letter_code
_entity_poly.pdbx_strand_id
1 'polypeptide(L)'
;LGPNVFLKNMKIGARSEIKAGTYAEDSTVGTEVKLGPYAHLRPESEVGNHTKIGNFVELKKAKIGEHTAISHLSYVGDAEVGSRVNIGCGFITCNFDGRVINGQRKHKTTIEDDVFVGSDCQAVAPVTFKKGSFIASGSTITEDVEADSLAIARARQVNKSGYAKKLKNEQ
;
A
#
# COMPACT_ATOMS: atom_id res chain seq x y z
N LEU A 1 -16.74 -14.63 -9.16
CA LEU A 1 -15.92 -15.11 -8.01
C LEU A 1 -15.00 -16.22 -8.47
N GLY A 2 -13.71 -16.14 -8.07
CA GLY A 2 -12.73 -17.21 -8.27
C GLY A 2 -12.86 -18.34 -7.24
N PRO A 3 -12.10 -19.44 -7.42
CA PRO A 3 -12.10 -20.55 -6.46
C PRO A 3 -11.47 -20.15 -5.12
N ASN A 4 -11.87 -20.84 -4.05
CA ASN A 4 -11.36 -20.65 -2.68
C ASN A 4 -11.46 -19.21 -2.17
N VAL A 5 -12.47 -18.46 -2.60
CA VAL A 5 -12.77 -17.12 -2.09
C VAL A 5 -13.57 -17.26 -0.80
N PHE A 6 -13.18 -16.52 0.24
CA PHE A 6 -13.92 -16.39 1.48
C PHE A 6 -14.44 -14.96 1.65
N LEU A 7 -15.75 -14.81 1.78
CA LEU A 7 -16.41 -13.51 1.97
C LEU A 7 -17.36 -13.59 3.17
N LYS A 8 -17.25 -12.65 4.10
CA LYS A 8 -18.15 -12.53 5.25
C LYS A 8 -18.56 -11.07 5.44
N ASN A 9 -19.88 -10.82 5.52
CA ASN A 9 -20.43 -9.47 5.73
C ASN A 9 -19.86 -8.42 4.73
N MET A 10 -19.75 -8.78 3.46
CA MET A 10 -19.19 -7.93 2.41
C MET A 10 -20.30 -7.20 1.63
N LYS A 11 -20.07 -5.94 1.32
CA LYS A 11 -20.84 -5.22 0.29
C LYS A 11 -19.95 -5.05 -0.95
N ILE A 12 -20.37 -5.58 -2.09
CA ILE A 12 -19.56 -5.57 -3.32
C ILE A 12 -20.39 -4.98 -4.45
N GLY A 13 -19.87 -3.94 -5.07
CA GLY A 13 -20.48 -3.26 -6.21
C GLY A 13 -20.47 -4.09 -7.48
N ALA A 14 -21.29 -3.69 -8.43
CA ALA A 14 -21.50 -4.39 -9.69
C ALA A 14 -20.20 -4.52 -10.51
N ARG A 15 -20.11 -5.56 -11.32
CA ARG A 15 -19.00 -5.86 -12.25
C ARG A 15 -17.63 -6.00 -11.60
N SER A 16 -17.57 -6.17 -10.28
CA SER A 16 -16.31 -6.41 -9.57
C SER A 16 -15.88 -7.87 -9.69
N GLU A 17 -14.59 -8.10 -9.86
CA GLU A 17 -13.95 -9.39 -9.99
C GLU A 17 -13.20 -9.75 -8.72
N ILE A 18 -13.64 -10.80 -8.01
CA ILE A 18 -12.96 -11.33 -6.83
C ILE A 18 -12.23 -12.61 -7.22
N LYS A 19 -10.91 -12.56 -7.22
CA LYS A 19 -10.04 -13.63 -7.72
C LYS A 19 -9.74 -14.69 -6.67
N ALA A 20 -9.19 -15.81 -7.13
CA ALA A 20 -8.88 -16.98 -6.32
C ALA A 20 -8.18 -16.67 -5.00
N GLY A 21 -8.55 -17.37 -3.93
CA GLY A 21 -7.89 -17.31 -2.63
C GLY A 21 -8.03 -15.99 -1.88
N THR A 22 -8.86 -15.08 -2.35
CA THR A 22 -9.12 -13.80 -1.66
C THR A 22 -9.92 -14.06 -0.37
N TYR A 23 -9.48 -13.47 0.72
CA TYR A 23 -10.16 -13.48 2.01
C TYR A 23 -10.62 -12.06 2.36
N ALA A 24 -11.91 -11.86 2.60
CA ALA A 24 -12.42 -10.54 2.93
C ALA A 24 -13.60 -10.62 3.92
N GLU A 25 -13.59 -9.74 4.91
CA GLU A 25 -14.64 -9.67 5.94
C GLU A 25 -14.94 -8.23 6.35
N ASP A 26 -16.22 -8.01 6.72
CA ASP A 26 -16.73 -6.77 7.33
C ASP A 26 -16.24 -5.50 6.60
N SER A 27 -16.29 -5.49 5.26
CA SER A 27 -15.70 -4.44 4.42
C SER A 27 -16.60 -4.11 3.22
N THR A 28 -16.29 -3.02 2.53
CA THR A 28 -17.03 -2.60 1.34
C THR A 28 -16.11 -2.45 0.13
N VAL A 29 -16.61 -2.85 -1.03
CA VAL A 29 -15.92 -2.79 -2.32
C VAL A 29 -16.85 -2.15 -3.34
N GLY A 30 -16.37 -1.15 -4.04
CA GLY A 30 -17.12 -0.42 -5.08
C GLY A 30 -17.38 -1.24 -6.35
N THR A 31 -17.79 -0.55 -7.41
CA THR A 31 -18.04 -1.13 -8.72
C THR A 31 -16.76 -1.29 -9.53
N GLU A 32 -16.71 -2.30 -10.41
CA GLU A 32 -15.59 -2.55 -11.32
C GLU A 32 -14.21 -2.69 -10.63
N VAL A 33 -14.22 -3.18 -9.39
CA VAL A 33 -13.00 -3.43 -8.62
C VAL A 33 -12.42 -4.80 -8.99
N LYS A 34 -11.09 -4.87 -9.09
CA LYS A 34 -10.34 -6.12 -9.21
C LYS A 34 -9.67 -6.44 -7.89
N LEU A 35 -10.12 -7.49 -7.20
CA LEU A 35 -9.64 -7.89 -5.89
C LEU A 35 -8.95 -9.26 -5.95
N GLY A 36 -7.69 -9.31 -5.56
CA GLY A 36 -6.89 -10.52 -5.55
C GLY A 36 -6.09 -10.78 -6.85
N PRO A 37 -5.55 -12.01 -7.04
CA PRO A 37 -5.73 -13.19 -6.17
C PRO A 37 -5.04 -13.04 -4.81
N TYR A 38 -5.48 -13.85 -3.81
CA TYR A 38 -4.88 -13.87 -2.47
C TYR A 38 -4.77 -12.49 -1.80
N ALA A 39 -5.72 -11.59 -2.02
CA ALA A 39 -5.84 -10.36 -1.28
C ALA A 39 -6.52 -10.63 0.08
N HIS A 40 -6.18 -9.84 1.09
CA HIS A 40 -6.79 -9.94 2.40
C HIS A 40 -7.38 -8.58 2.81
N LEU A 41 -8.71 -8.49 2.85
CA LEU A 41 -9.41 -7.33 3.40
C LEU A 41 -9.88 -7.64 4.81
N ARG A 42 -9.26 -7.00 5.77
CA ARG A 42 -9.66 -7.06 7.18
C ARG A 42 -10.77 -6.05 7.48
N PRO A 43 -11.50 -6.21 8.59
CA PRO A 43 -12.62 -5.35 8.94
C PRO A 43 -12.36 -3.85 8.82
N GLU A 44 -13.41 -3.10 8.50
CA GLU A 44 -13.41 -1.65 8.35
C GLU A 44 -12.57 -1.16 7.15
N SER A 45 -12.42 -1.98 6.09
CA SER A 45 -11.77 -1.56 4.85
C SER A 45 -12.81 -1.15 3.80
N GLU A 46 -12.55 -0.03 3.13
CA GLU A 46 -13.41 0.53 2.08
C GLU A 46 -12.60 0.69 0.79
N VAL A 47 -13.05 0.11 -0.32
CA VAL A 47 -12.36 0.18 -1.61
C VAL A 47 -13.26 0.88 -2.62
N GLY A 48 -12.78 1.99 -3.17
CA GLY A 48 -13.48 2.81 -4.17
C GLY A 48 -13.64 2.14 -5.53
N ASN A 49 -14.45 2.74 -6.40
CA ASN A 49 -14.74 2.21 -7.73
C ASN A 49 -13.49 2.13 -8.63
N HIS A 50 -13.49 1.21 -9.59
CA HIS A 50 -12.44 1.04 -10.60
C HIS A 50 -11.03 0.81 -10.02
N THR A 51 -10.95 0.37 -8.77
CA THR A 51 -9.71 0.17 -8.02
C THR A 51 -9.18 -1.25 -8.18
N LYS A 52 -7.86 -1.40 -8.13
CA LYS A 52 -7.17 -2.69 -8.17
C LYS A 52 -6.44 -2.95 -6.85
N ILE A 53 -6.87 -4.00 -6.15
CA ILE A 53 -6.16 -4.55 -4.99
C ILE A 53 -5.64 -5.94 -5.41
N GLY A 54 -4.34 -6.06 -5.59
CA GLY A 54 -3.74 -7.24 -6.22
C GLY A 54 -3.31 -8.32 -5.22
N ASN A 55 -2.40 -9.17 -5.68
CA ASN A 55 -2.00 -10.35 -4.93
C ASN A 55 -1.18 -10.01 -3.69
N PHE A 56 -1.50 -10.70 -2.59
CA PHE A 56 -0.83 -10.55 -1.30
C PHE A 56 -0.84 -9.10 -0.78
N VAL A 57 -1.91 -8.37 -1.08
CA VAL A 57 -2.18 -7.06 -0.50
C VAL A 57 -3.11 -7.25 0.69
N GLU A 58 -2.70 -6.75 1.85
CA GLU A 58 -3.51 -6.73 3.04
C GLU A 58 -3.98 -5.30 3.33
N LEU A 59 -5.29 -5.13 3.48
CA LEU A 59 -5.92 -3.89 3.93
C LEU A 59 -6.49 -4.07 5.33
N LYS A 60 -6.33 -3.08 6.19
CA LYS A 60 -6.89 -3.07 7.54
C LYS A 60 -7.32 -1.66 7.93
N LYS A 61 -8.60 -1.44 8.20
CA LYS A 61 -9.10 -0.09 8.53
C LYS A 61 -8.58 0.96 7.54
N ALA A 62 -8.64 0.63 6.26
CA ALA A 62 -8.09 1.44 5.20
C ALA A 62 -9.19 1.90 4.25
N LYS A 63 -9.19 3.19 3.92
CA LYS A 63 -10.07 3.76 2.90
C LYS A 63 -9.26 4.02 1.64
N ILE A 64 -9.64 3.38 0.54
CA ILE A 64 -8.96 3.48 -0.75
C ILE A 64 -9.88 4.18 -1.75
N GLY A 65 -9.42 5.28 -2.31
CA GLY A 65 -10.14 6.06 -3.32
C GLY A 65 -10.27 5.36 -4.68
N GLU A 66 -10.99 6.00 -5.58
CA GLU A 66 -11.30 5.46 -6.90
C GLU A 66 -10.08 5.44 -7.83
N HIS A 67 -10.07 4.53 -8.81
CA HIS A 67 -9.01 4.41 -9.82
C HIS A 67 -7.59 4.20 -9.22
N THR A 68 -7.51 3.76 -7.99
CA THR A 68 -6.22 3.52 -7.29
C THR A 68 -5.76 2.09 -7.52
N ALA A 69 -4.44 1.90 -7.64
CA ALA A 69 -3.83 0.60 -7.84
C ALA A 69 -2.83 0.27 -6.72
N ILE A 70 -3.08 -0.83 -5.99
CA ILE A 70 -2.18 -1.46 -5.04
C ILE A 70 -1.99 -2.91 -5.52
N SER A 71 -1.00 -3.13 -6.37
CA SER A 71 -1.01 -4.34 -7.20
C SER A 71 -0.34 -5.56 -6.56
N HIS A 72 0.58 -5.39 -5.61
CA HIS A 72 1.42 -6.49 -5.12
C HIS A 72 1.95 -6.28 -3.71
N LEU A 73 1.94 -7.36 -2.87
CA LEU A 73 2.76 -7.52 -1.68
C LEU A 73 2.84 -6.27 -0.79
N SER A 74 1.72 -5.71 -0.39
CA SER A 74 1.69 -4.47 0.37
C SER A 74 0.81 -4.62 1.62
N TYR A 75 1.17 -3.93 2.69
CA TYR A 75 0.34 -3.77 3.87
C TYR A 75 -0.11 -2.31 3.99
N VAL A 76 -1.41 -2.09 3.93
CA VAL A 76 -2.02 -0.76 4.09
C VAL A 76 -2.98 -0.82 5.28
N GLY A 77 -2.51 -0.36 6.43
CA GLY A 77 -3.26 -0.39 7.68
C GLY A 77 -3.43 1.01 8.28
N ASP A 78 -4.62 1.27 8.85
CA ASP A 78 -4.98 2.54 9.48
C ASP A 78 -4.67 3.73 8.54
N ALA A 79 -5.14 3.67 7.28
CA ALA A 79 -4.75 4.60 6.23
C ALA A 79 -5.94 5.17 5.44
N GLU A 80 -5.78 6.39 4.95
CA GLU A 80 -6.63 6.98 3.93
C GLU A 80 -5.79 7.22 2.67
N VAL A 81 -6.19 6.58 1.57
CA VAL A 81 -5.54 6.67 0.26
C VAL A 81 -6.53 7.29 -0.71
N GLY A 82 -6.13 8.36 -1.35
CA GLY A 82 -6.92 9.10 -2.33
C GLY A 82 -7.15 8.34 -3.63
N SER A 83 -7.65 9.07 -4.61
CA SER A 83 -7.97 8.56 -5.95
C SER A 83 -6.78 8.69 -6.90
N ARG A 84 -6.72 7.79 -7.91
CA ARG A 84 -5.65 7.78 -8.94
C ARG A 84 -4.24 7.62 -8.36
N VAL A 85 -4.15 6.99 -7.20
CA VAL A 85 -2.87 6.68 -6.55
C VAL A 85 -2.31 5.37 -7.12
N ASN A 86 -1.00 5.33 -7.35
CA ASN A 86 -0.32 4.09 -7.66
C ASN A 86 0.64 3.72 -6.53
N ILE A 87 0.45 2.56 -5.92
CA ILE A 87 1.33 2.03 -4.88
C ILE A 87 2.14 0.86 -5.44
N GLY A 88 3.47 1.02 -5.42
CA GLY A 88 4.43 0.01 -5.84
C GLY A 88 4.48 -1.20 -4.91
N CYS A 89 5.07 -2.28 -5.39
CA CYS A 89 5.24 -3.52 -4.65
C CYS A 89 6.05 -3.31 -3.36
N GLY A 90 5.64 -3.96 -2.27
CA GLY A 90 6.39 -3.91 -1.00
C GLY A 90 6.14 -2.66 -0.16
N PHE A 91 5.06 -1.92 -0.43
CA PHE A 91 4.71 -0.76 0.39
C PHE A 91 4.13 -1.18 1.75
N ILE A 92 4.56 -0.50 2.81
CA ILE A 92 4.12 -0.76 4.18
C ILE A 92 3.77 0.55 4.89
N THR A 93 2.57 0.63 5.45
CA THR A 93 2.25 1.63 6.46
C THR A 93 2.75 1.14 7.82
N CYS A 94 3.78 1.80 8.37
CA CYS A 94 4.29 1.51 9.71
C CYS A 94 3.39 2.22 10.74
N ASN A 95 2.22 1.63 11.00
CA ASN A 95 1.14 2.23 11.78
C ASN A 95 1.19 1.94 13.28
N PHE A 96 2.23 1.24 13.77
CA PHE A 96 2.36 0.87 15.16
C PHE A 96 3.82 0.86 15.61
N ASP A 97 4.13 1.59 16.65
CA ASP A 97 5.47 1.69 17.25
C ASP A 97 5.47 1.45 18.78
N GLY A 98 4.35 0.99 19.33
CA GLY A 98 4.18 0.73 20.75
C GLY A 98 3.78 1.96 21.57
N ARG A 99 3.94 3.17 21.05
CA ARG A 99 3.58 4.41 21.76
C ARG A 99 2.08 4.68 21.74
N VAL A 100 1.63 5.47 22.70
CA VAL A 100 0.26 6.03 22.73
C VAL A 100 0.39 7.54 22.46
N ILE A 101 -0.15 8.00 21.33
CA ILE A 101 -0.20 9.41 20.97
C ILE A 101 -1.67 9.82 20.94
N ASN A 102 -2.06 10.85 21.70
CA ASN A 102 -3.44 11.33 21.83
C ASN A 102 -4.45 10.21 22.17
N GLY A 103 -4.06 9.27 23.03
CA GLY A 103 -4.90 8.14 23.43
C GLY A 103 -4.99 7.00 22.40
N GLN A 104 -4.31 7.10 21.25
CA GLN A 104 -4.30 6.11 20.19
C GLN A 104 -2.98 5.37 20.10
N ARG A 105 -3.06 4.04 19.94
CA ARG A 105 -1.90 3.18 19.72
C ARG A 105 -1.55 2.96 18.24
N LYS A 106 -2.47 3.32 17.34
CA LYS A 106 -2.30 3.21 15.90
C LYS A 106 -2.25 4.60 15.31
N HIS A 107 -1.33 4.80 14.40
CA HIS A 107 -1.08 6.07 13.76
C HIS A 107 -1.49 5.99 12.29
N LYS A 108 -2.07 7.08 11.79
CA LYS A 108 -2.67 7.14 10.47
C LYS A 108 -1.66 7.57 9.41
N THR A 109 -1.68 6.90 8.27
CA THR A 109 -1.05 7.36 7.03
C THR A 109 -2.11 7.98 6.12
N THR A 110 -1.85 9.17 5.59
CA THR A 110 -2.69 9.81 4.58
C THR A 110 -1.91 9.91 3.28
N ILE A 111 -2.49 9.42 2.19
CA ILE A 111 -1.95 9.56 0.83
C ILE A 111 -3.03 10.26 0.01
N GLU A 112 -2.75 11.48 -0.42
CA GLU A 112 -3.72 12.26 -1.20
C GLU A 112 -3.81 11.77 -2.65
N ASP A 113 -4.66 12.44 -3.46
CA ASP A 113 -4.89 12.10 -4.86
C ASP A 113 -3.62 12.20 -5.72
N ASP A 114 -3.58 11.43 -6.79
CA ASP A 114 -2.55 11.50 -7.84
C ASP A 114 -1.12 11.19 -7.37
N VAL A 115 -0.95 10.59 -6.19
CA VAL A 115 0.36 10.23 -5.64
C VAL A 115 0.90 8.96 -6.30
N PHE A 116 2.20 8.97 -6.61
CA PHE A 116 2.94 7.78 -7.03
C PHE A 116 3.91 7.33 -5.93
N VAL A 117 3.73 6.10 -5.45
CA VAL A 117 4.64 5.48 -4.49
C VAL A 117 5.46 4.41 -5.21
N GLY A 118 6.78 4.57 -5.20
CA GLY A 118 7.71 3.57 -5.74
C GLY A 118 7.69 2.26 -4.95
N SER A 119 8.33 1.23 -5.50
CA SER A 119 8.42 -0.07 -4.83
C SER A 119 9.32 -0.03 -3.59
N ASP A 120 9.04 -0.93 -2.64
CA ASP A 120 9.81 -1.09 -1.39
C ASP A 120 9.91 0.21 -0.58
N CYS A 121 8.78 0.87 -0.39
CA CYS A 121 8.68 2.08 0.41
C CYS A 121 7.95 1.83 1.73
N GLN A 122 8.35 2.54 2.78
CA GLN A 122 7.71 2.52 4.08
C GLN A 122 7.22 3.93 4.43
N ALA A 123 5.98 4.03 4.92
CA ALA A 123 5.41 5.25 5.50
C ALA A 123 5.36 5.13 7.01
N VAL A 124 6.21 5.84 7.72
CA VAL A 124 6.24 5.83 9.20
C VAL A 124 5.18 6.79 9.71
N ALA A 125 4.04 6.23 10.10
CA ALA A 125 2.90 7.01 10.54
C ALA A 125 3.10 7.66 11.94
N PRO A 126 2.55 8.85 12.21
CA PRO A 126 1.67 9.61 11.31
C PRO A 126 2.44 10.34 10.20
N VAL A 127 1.98 10.25 8.94
CA VAL A 127 2.62 10.91 7.81
C VAL A 127 1.61 11.16 6.70
N THR A 128 1.79 12.26 5.96
CA THR A 128 0.96 12.63 4.81
C THR A 128 1.80 12.74 3.54
N PHE A 129 1.39 12.04 2.48
CA PHE A 129 1.89 12.27 1.13
C PHE A 129 0.89 13.15 0.41
N LYS A 130 1.26 14.42 0.19
CA LYS A 130 0.35 15.39 -0.41
C LYS A 130 0.19 15.16 -1.91
N LYS A 131 -0.89 15.70 -2.47
CA LYS A 131 -1.34 15.50 -3.85
C LYS A 131 -0.20 15.61 -4.87
N GLY A 132 -0.20 14.68 -5.82
CA GLY A 132 0.76 14.68 -6.95
C GLY A 132 2.20 14.36 -6.55
N SER A 133 2.49 14.06 -5.27
CA SER A 133 3.85 13.74 -4.85
C SER A 133 4.33 12.40 -5.40
N PHE A 134 5.64 12.27 -5.55
CA PHE A 134 6.32 11.06 -6.02
C PHE A 134 7.28 10.54 -4.95
N ILE A 135 7.13 9.30 -4.52
CA ILE A 135 8.01 8.67 -3.56
C ILE A 135 8.96 7.74 -4.30
N ALA A 136 10.26 8.02 -4.20
CA ALA A 136 11.29 7.21 -4.85
C ALA A 136 11.37 5.81 -4.24
N SER A 137 11.50 4.77 -5.07
CA SER A 137 11.62 3.38 -4.62
C SER A 137 12.71 3.19 -3.57
N GLY A 138 12.47 2.31 -2.60
CA GLY A 138 13.40 2.03 -1.50
C GLY A 138 13.49 3.14 -0.45
N SER A 139 12.48 3.99 -0.35
CA SER A 139 12.49 5.12 0.60
C SER A 139 11.68 4.81 1.86
N THR A 140 12.23 5.18 3.03
CA THR A 140 11.52 5.20 4.31
C THR A 140 11.15 6.63 4.65
N ILE A 141 9.87 6.96 4.53
CA ILE A 141 9.36 8.33 4.71
C ILE A 141 8.90 8.52 6.16
N THR A 142 9.48 9.50 6.83
CA THR A 142 9.23 9.81 8.25
C THR A 142 8.64 11.20 8.48
N GLU A 143 8.53 12.01 7.43
CA GLU A 143 7.99 13.36 7.46
C GLU A 143 7.00 13.55 6.31
N ASP A 144 6.10 14.51 6.42
CA ASP A 144 5.14 14.83 5.38
C ASP A 144 5.84 15.19 4.06
N VAL A 145 5.29 14.72 2.96
CA VAL A 145 5.80 15.03 1.62
C VAL A 145 4.92 16.11 0.99
N GLU A 146 5.55 17.19 0.56
CA GLU A 146 4.84 18.31 -0.06
C GLU A 146 4.23 17.93 -1.41
N ALA A 147 3.17 18.66 -1.80
CA ALA A 147 2.51 18.45 -3.07
C ALA A 147 3.49 18.59 -4.25
N ASP A 148 3.29 17.76 -5.27
CA ASP A 148 4.07 17.76 -6.52
C ASP A 148 5.59 17.62 -6.33
N SER A 149 6.01 17.08 -5.17
CA SER A 149 7.43 16.92 -4.81
C SER A 149 7.91 15.50 -5.01
N LEU A 150 9.22 15.35 -5.25
CA LEU A 150 9.92 14.06 -5.21
C LEU A 150 10.57 13.87 -3.84
N ALA A 151 10.11 12.86 -3.08
CA ALA A 151 10.75 12.44 -1.83
C ALA A 151 11.70 11.27 -2.06
N ILE A 152 12.95 11.41 -1.60
CA ILE A 152 13.99 10.39 -1.66
C ILE A 152 14.58 10.22 -0.25
N ALA A 153 14.36 9.05 0.36
CA ALA A 153 14.86 8.74 1.70
C ALA A 153 15.58 7.38 1.71
N ARG A 154 16.70 7.33 1.00
CA ARG A 154 17.57 6.14 0.87
C ARG A 154 19.02 6.54 0.69
N ALA A 155 19.95 5.62 0.96
CA ALA A 155 21.37 5.84 0.74
C ALA A 155 21.70 6.04 -0.74
N ARG A 156 22.73 6.86 -1.03
CA ARG A 156 23.30 6.95 -2.39
C ARG A 156 23.96 5.65 -2.76
N GLN A 157 23.75 5.21 -3.99
CA GLN A 157 24.45 4.05 -4.56
C GLN A 157 25.96 4.31 -4.64
N VAL A 158 26.74 3.31 -4.21
CA VAL A 158 28.19 3.29 -4.36
C VAL A 158 28.58 2.03 -5.13
N ASN A 159 29.31 2.21 -6.22
CA ASN A 159 29.85 1.09 -7.01
C ASN A 159 31.34 0.88 -6.65
N LYS A 160 31.66 -0.32 -6.14
CA LYS A 160 33.06 -0.72 -5.84
C LYS A 160 33.58 -1.56 -7.02
N SER A 161 34.37 -0.95 -7.89
CA SER A 161 34.92 -1.63 -9.05
C SER A 161 35.82 -2.82 -8.64
N GLY A 162 35.72 -3.93 -9.36
CA GLY A 162 36.53 -5.14 -9.14
C GLY A 162 36.17 -5.97 -7.91
N TYR A 163 35.28 -5.50 -7.03
CA TYR A 163 34.95 -6.18 -5.75
C TYR A 163 34.39 -7.60 -5.95
N ALA A 164 33.52 -7.80 -6.94
CA ALA A 164 32.97 -9.13 -7.22
C ALA A 164 34.03 -10.14 -7.75
N LYS A 165 35.06 -9.68 -8.43
CA LYS A 165 36.19 -10.54 -8.83
C LYS A 165 37.02 -10.97 -7.63
N LYS A 166 37.28 -10.05 -6.68
CA LYS A 166 38.00 -10.34 -5.45
C LYS A 166 37.32 -11.47 -4.66
N LEU A 167 35.99 -11.41 -4.46
CA LEU A 167 35.25 -12.46 -3.74
C LEU A 167 35.35 -13.85 -4.40
N LYS A 168 35.45 -13.92 -5.71
CA LYS A 168 35.59 -15.20 -6.44
C LYS A 168 37.00 -15.81 -6.32
N ASN A 169 38.03 -15.00 -6.07
CA ASN A 169 39.42 -15.46 -5.96
C ASN A 169 39.76 -15.85 -4.49
N GLU A 170 38.90 -15.57 -3.53
CA GLU A 170 39.04 -15.95 -2.12
C GLU A 170 38.33 -17.28 -1.76
N GLN A 171 37.75 -17.96 -2.77
CA GLN A 171 37.15 -19.32 -2.70
C GLN A 171 38.09 -20.35 -3.26
#